data_c338fa173d07974f23897a8496cbcad0
#
_entry.id   c338fa173d07974f23897a8496cbcad0
#
_cell.length_a   1.000
_cell.length_b   1.000
_cell.length_c   1.000
_cell.angle_alpha   90.00
_cell.angle_beta   90.00
_cell.angle_gamma   90.00
#
_symmetry.space_group_name_H-M   'P 1'
#
loop_
_entity.id
_entity.type
_entity.pdbx_description
1 polymer ?
#
loop_
_entity_poly.entity_id
_entity_poly.type
_entity_poly.pdbx_seq_one_letter_code
_entity_poly.pdbx_strand_id
1 'polypeptide(L)'
;MNTRSLRSRLVAPALMVLGLLHAPAIAAPAAKEAPPAPAAPKPFKVPVRTEFKLDNGLEVSLLPYGDMPKVAIQLAIDTGNIHEKANEVWLADLTGKLLVEGTTTRSAEQVAQTAAGLGGQLNVGTTTDQTFVGLEVLSESAPQAVALIADVIQNPAFPQTEVERVKANLLRDVAIYRSQPQVLADELLAKSVYGDHPYGRLFPTEEMLKGYTREGVRGFYDANIGAARSRLYIVGLFDAASVEKAVREAFSGWKPGPARVQNPPTQQVAKSVQYLDRPGAVQSTVRVSVKALPATSPDYVQQEVMNTLLGGYFSSRITANIREKKGYSYSPYSTVSVHVGDASWVQNADVTTAVTGESLKEVLKEVDTLRKTPPSAEELREVQNYLAGVFLLQNSSRNGIIGKLRFVDLHGLPDSYLRDYVQTVMAVTPEQVRQMATKSLSREAMTIVVVGDLKVVKPQLKVLPPPVR
;
A
#
# COMPACT_ATOMS: atom_id res chain seq x y z
N MET A 1 -76.04 21.79 34.44
CA MET A 1 -77.07 22.80 34.68
C MET A 1 -77.04 23.80 33.53
N ASN A 2 -78.18 23.84 32.82
CA ASN A 2 -78.79 25.00 32.15
C ASN A 2 -77.93 25.85 31.21
N THR A 3 -78.25 26.05 30.06
CA THR A 3 -79.38 26.17 29.12
C THR A 3 -79.23 27.40 28.23
N ARG A 4 -79.71 27.20 26.98
CA ARG A 4 -80.31 28.18 26.05
C ARG A 4 -79.36 29.04 25.19
N SER A 5 -79.22 28.72 23.87
CA SER A 5 -80.09 29.06 22.76
C SER A 5 -80.26 30.56 22.51
N LEU A 6 -79.83 31.03 21.34
CA LEU A 6 -80.73 31.85 20.50
C LEU A 6 -80.22 31.91 19.05
N ARG A 7 -81.16 31.68 18.15
CA ARG A 7 -81.03 31.79 16.68
C ARG A 7 -81.19 33.28 16.31
N SER A 8 -80.44 33.74 15.32
CA SER A 8 -81.01 34.75 14.40
C SER A 8 -80.39 34.59 13.00
N ARG A 9 -81.24 34.49 12.05
CA ARG A 9 -81.00 34.48 10.61
C ARG A 9 -80.69 35.91 10.15
N LEU A 10 -79.81 36.03 9.11
CA LEU A 10 -79.96 37.05 8.07
C LEU A 10 -78.95 36.78 6.90
N VAL A 11 -79.52 36.42 5.75
CA VAL A 11 -79.39 36.95 4.40
C VAL A 11 -77.95 37.15 3.85
N ALA A 12 -77.70 36.41 2.78
CA ALA A 12 -76.53 36.54 1.83
C ALA A 12 -76.65 37.84 1.01
N PRO A 13 -75.47 38.27 0.45
CA PRO A 13 -75.38 38.23 -1.01
C PRO A 13 -74.12 37.58 -1.53
N ALA A 14 -74.31 36.97 -2.65
CA ALA A 14 -73.27 36.31 -3.44
C ALA A 14 -72.25 37.32 -4.00
N LEU A 15 -70.97 37.08 -3.74
CA LEU A 15 -69.86 37.69 -4.46
C LEU A 15 -69.10 36.58 -5.12
N MET A 16 -69.22 36.58 -6.45
CA MET A 16 -68.47 35.72 -7.37
C MET A 16 -67.03 36.19 -7.37
N VAL A 17 -66.10 35.42 -6.72
CA VAL A 17 -64.66 35.65 -6.84
C VAL A 17 -64.09 34.65 -7.85
N LEU A 18 -63.65 35.19 -9.02
CA LEU A 18 -62.87 34.49 -10.00
C LEU A 18 -61.55 34.04 -9.32
N GLY A 19 -61.41 32.75 -8.99
CA GLY A 19 -60.17 32.17 -8.55
C GLY A 19 -59.25 31.94 -9.74
N LEU A 20 -58.23 32.76 -9.89
CA LEU A 20 -57.06 32.50 -10.74
C LEU A 20 -56.31 31.28 -10.16
N LEU A 21 -56.46 30.17 -10.81
CA LEU A 21 -55.63 28.95 -10.56
C LEU A 21 -54.18 29.27 -10.93
N HIS A 22 -53.36 29.63 -9.93
CA HIS A 22 -51.96 29.65 -10.05
C HIS A 22 -51.46 28.18 -9.93
N ALA A 23 -51.19 27.52 -11.04
CA ALA A 23 -50.44 26.28 -11.06
C ALA A 23 -49.02 26.59 -10.53
N PRO A 24 -48.47 25.82 -9.54
CA PRO A 24 -47.07 25.99 -9.18
C PRO A 24 -46.22 25.63 -10.38
N ALA A 25 -45.43 26.56 -10.89
CA ALA A 25 -44.41 26.32 -11.87
C ALA A 25 -43.40 25.36 -11.20
N ILE A 26 -43.39 24.09 -11.61
CA ILE A 26 -42.34 23.13 -11.26
C ILE A 26 -41.09 23.71 -11.90
N ALA A 27 -40.23 24.36 -11.11
CA ALA A 27 -38.93 24.79 -11.55
C ALA A 27 -38.17 23.55 -12.04
N ALA A 28 -37.75 23.58 -13.28
CA ALA A 28 -36.86 22.54 -13.81
C ALA A 28 -35.65 22.43 -12.89
N PRO A 29 -35.17 21.21 -12.54
CA PRO A 29 -33.99 21.05 -11.71
C PRO A 29 -32.86 21.84 -12.36
N ALA A 30 -32.24 22.73 -11.59
CA ALA A 30 -31.07 23.48 -12.04
C ALA A 30 -30.06 22.51 -12.64
N ALA A 31 -29.61 22.77 -13.86
CA ALA A 31 -28.58 21.96 -14.48
C ALA A 31 -27.40 21.91 -13.50
N LYS A 32 -26.98 20.70 -13.14
CA LYS A 32 -25.77 20.51 -12.32
C LYS A 32 -24.64 21.22 -13.04
N GLU A 33 -24.08 22.22 -12.39
CA GLU A 33 -22.92 22.94 -12.89
C GLU A 33 -21.80 21.92 -13.12
N ALA A 34 -21.25 21.89 -14.34
CA ALA A 34 -20.17 20.96 -14.66
C ALA A 34 -18.96 21.29 -13.76
N PRO A 35 -18.25 20.29 -13.22
CA PRO A 35 -17.02 20.54 -12.48
C PRO A 35 -16.07 21.40 -13.32
N PRO A 36 -15.31 22.33 -12.71
CA PRO A 36 -14.33 23.11 -13.44
C PRO A 36 -13.33 22.19 -14.14
N ALA A 37 -12.96 22.55 -15.37
CA ALA A 37 -11.96 21.79 -16.12
C ALA A 37 -10.66 21.68 -15.30
N PRO A 38 -10.02 20.49 -15.23
CA PRO A 38 -8.78 20.31 -14.48
C PRO A 38 -7.71 21.24 -15.06
N ALA A 39 -7.05 22.01 -14.17
CA ALA A 39 -5.91 22.82 -14.55
C ALA A 39 -4.72 21.91 -14.93
N ALA A 40 -3.80 22.43 -15.77
CA ALA A 40 -2.57 21.70 -16.07
C ALA A 40 -1.81 21.39 -14.74
N PRO A 41 -1.29 20.17 -14.56
CA PRO A 41 -0.52 19.83 -13.37
C PRO A 41 0.65 20.79 -13.17
N LYS A 42 0.76 21.38 -11.98
CA LYS A 42 1.93 22.20 -11.65
C LYS A 42 3.16 21.30 -11.52
N PRO A 43 4.34 21.71 -12.01
CA PRO A 43 5.56 20.94 -11.83
C PRO A 43 5.82 20.73 -10.32
N PHE A 44 5.98 19.49 -9.92
CA PHE A 44 6.44 19.17 -8.57
C PHE A 44 7.96 19.39 -8.51
N LYS A 45 8.38 20.32 -7.66
CA LYS A 45 9.80 20.49 -7.39
C LYS A 45 10.18 19.56 -6.25
N VAL A 46 10.83 18.45 -6.56
CA VAL A 46 11.47 17.61 -5.54
C VAL A 46 12.51 18.48 -4.85
N PRO A 47 12.44 18.68 -3.52
CA PRO A 47 13.47 19.41 -2.81
C PRO A 47 14.83 18.74 -2.99
N VAL A 48 15.88 19.54 -3.07
CA VAL A 48 17.25 19.00 -3.19
C VAL A 48 17.64 18.36 -1.86
N ARG A 49 17.98 17.08 -1.89
CA ARG A 49 18.50 16.37 -0.73
C ARG A 49 20.02 16.57 -0.62
N THR A 50 20.49 16.75 0.60
CA THR A 50 21.91 16.68 0.94
C THR A 50 22.19 15.27 1.46
N GLU A 51 23.19 14.62 0.92
CA GLU A 51 23.56 13.25 1.32
C GLU A 51 24.98 13.22 1.85
N PHE A 52 25.19 12.44 2.90
CA PHE A 52 26.51 12.08 3.39
C PHE A 52 26.51 10.65 3.94
N LYS A 53 27.70 10.08 4.09
CA LYS A 53 27.90 8.73 4.59
C LYS A 53 28.84 8.78 5.80
N LEU A 54 28.51 8.01 6.83
CA LEU A 54 29.41 7.80 7.96
C LEU A 54 30.42 6.68 7.64
N ASP A 55 31.56 6.67 8.34
CA ASP A 55 32.62 5.67 8.14
C ASP A 55 32.15 4.22 8.35
N ASN A 56 31.13 4.03 9.19
CA ASN A 56 30.50 2.72 9.43
C ASN A 56 29.54 2.28 8.31
N GLY A 57 29.35 3.11 7.30
CA GLY A 57 28.49 2.80 6.14
C GLY A 57 27.08 3.31 6.22
N LEU A 58 26.62 3.94 7.31
CA LEU A 58 25.29 4.57 7.40
C LEU A 58 25.18 5.70 6.36
N GLU A 59 24.19 5.63 5.50
CA GLU A 59 23.84 6.68 4.54
C GLU A 59 22.79 7.61 5.18
N VAL A 60 22.94 8.92 4.99
CA VAL A 60 22.07 9.94 5.58
C VAL A 60 21.57 10.86 4.49
N SER A 61 20.25 11.06 4.42
CA SER A 61 19.60 12.00 3.52
C SER A 61 18.90 13.10 4.32
N LEU A 62 19.35 14.34 4.16
CA LEU A 62 18.74 15.53 4.75
C LEU A 62 17.94 16.27 3.68
N LEU A 63 16.66 16.51 3.92
CA LEU A 63 15.77 17.16 2.98
C LEU A 63 14.98 18.29 3.66
N PRO A 64 15.42 19.57 3.53
CA PRO A 64 14.62 20.71 3.98
C PRO A 64 13.28 20.73 3.24
N TYR A 65 12.16 20.73 3.99
CA TYR A 65 10.83 20.66 3.40
C TYR A 65 9.74 21.29 4.28
N GLY A 66 8.93 22.16 3.65
CA GLY A 66 7.76 22.79 4.27
C GLY A 66 8.14 23.94 5.20
N ASP A 67 7.10 24.69 5.62
CA ASP A 67 7.23 25.90 6.44
C ASP A 67 6.83 25.67 7.92
N MET A 68 6.30 24.50 8.23
CA MET A 68 5.93 24.15 9.61
C MET A 68 7.17 23.69 10.39
N PRO A 69 7.34 24.09 11.67
CA PRO A 69 8.48 23.71 12.50
C PRO A 69 8.35 22.25 12.99
N LYS A 70 8.32 21.33 12.03
CA LYS A 70 8.25 19.88 12.25
C LYS A 70 9.26 19.17 11.36
N VAL A 71 9.74 18.04 11.87
CA VAL A 71 10.67 17.14 11.17
C VAL A 71 10.24 15.70 11.34
N ALA A 72 10.21 14.96 10.26
CA ALA A 72 10.09 13.50 10.27
C ALA A 72 11.47 12.88 10.12
N ILE A 73 11.79 11.93 10.98
CA ILE A 73 13.05 11.20 11.01
C ILE A 73 12.73 9.73 10.90
N GLN A 74 13.33 9.02 9.94
CA GLN A 74 13.13 7.59 9.78
C GLN A 74 14.43 6.91 9.37
N LEU A 75 14.81 5.91 10.15
CA LEU A 75 15.86 4.96 9.80
C LEU A 75 15.23 3.78 9.08
N ALA A 76 15.63 3.53 7.84
CA ALA A 76 15.29 2.34 7.09
C ALA A 76 16.50 1.41 7.01
N ILE A 77 16.28 0.14 7.24
CA ILE A 77 17.28 -0.92 7.22
C ILE A 77 16.87 -1.91 6.15
N ASP A 78 17.72 -2.24 5.19
CA ASP A 78 17.46 -3.21 4.14
C ASP A 78 17.55 -4.63 4.72
N THR A 79 16.64 -4.90 5.65
CA THR A 79 16.47 -6.15 6.36
C THR A 79 14.98 -6.33 6.66
N GLY A 80 14.41 -7.42 6.17
CA GLY A 80 13.01 -7.78 6.34
C GLY A 80 12.83 -9.29 6.23
N ASN A 81 11.62 -9.75 5.92
CA ASN A 81 11.31 -11.19 5.81
C ASN A 81 12.14 -11.91 4.75
N ILE A 82 12.70 -11.18 3.75
CA ILE A 82 13.62 -11.72 2.74
C ILE A 82 14.87 -12.38 3.36
N HIS A 83 15.23 -12.01 4.59
CA HIS A 83 16.41 -12.51 5.31
C HIS A 83 16.11 -13.68 6.24
N GLU A 84 14.85 -14.12 6.31
CA GLU A 84 14.41 -15.23 7.17
C GLU A 84 14.70 -16.58 6.51
N LYS A 85 15.10 -17.56 7.33
CA LYS A 85 15.13 -18.95 6.90
C LYS A 85 13.71 -19.51 6.73
N ALA A 86 13.59 -20.66 6.11
CA ALA A 86 12.29 -21.29 5.84
C ALA A 86 11.48 -21.58 7.11
N ASN A 87 12.12 -21.76 8.23
CA ASN A 87 11.53 -22.03 9.56
C ASN A 87 11.51 -20.81 10.48
N GLU A 88 11.75 -19.60 9.95
CA GLU A 88 11.87 -18.36 10.74
C GLU A 88 10.87 -17.27 10.29
N VAL A 89 9.74 -17.66 9.68
CA VAL A 89 8.76 -16.72 9.13
C VAL A 89 8.19 -15.81 10.22
N TRP A 90 8.24 -14.48 10.02
CA TRP A 90 7.93 -13.41 10.95
C TRP A 90 8.91 -13.25 12.13
N LEU A 91 10.09 -13.83 12.07
CA LEU A 91 11.15 -13.51 13.03
C LEU A 91 11.66 -12.08 12.85
N ALA A 92 11.68 -11.58 11.61
CA ALA A 92 11.95 -10.17 11.32
C ALA A 92 10.89 -9.24 11.92
N ASP A 93 9.60 -9.59 11.80
CA ASP A 93 8.48 -8.84 12.40
C ASP A 93 8.58 -8.81 13.94
N LEU A 94 8.84 -9.96 14.56
CA LEU A 94 9.06 -10.06 16.00
C LEU A 94 10.23 -9.19 16.43
N THR A 95 11.36 -9.29 15.73
CA THR A 95 12.56 -8.51 16.04
C THR A 95 12.29 -7.01 15.86
N GLY A 96 11.65 -6.60 14.75
CA GLY A 96 11.31 -5.21 14.50
C GLY A 96 10.41 -4.61 15.58
N LYS A 97 9.33 -5.31 15.94
CA LYS A 97 8.42 -4.87 17.02
C LYS A 97 9.15 -4.72 18.37
N LEU A 98 10.10 -5.60 18.65
CA LEU A 98 10.86 -5.59 19.91
C LEU A 98 11.92 -4.47 20.00
N LEU A 99 12.31 -3.83 18.91
CA LEU A 99 13.28 -2.72 18.93
C LEU A 99 12.83 -1.57 19.84
N VAL A 100 11.53 -1.31 19.92
CA VAL A 100 10.97 -0.21 20.73
C VAL A 100 10.47 -0.65 22.10
N GLU A 101 10.60 -1.92 22.44
CA GLU A 101 10.15 -2.51 23.70
C GLU A 101 11.25 -2.50 24.80
N GLY A 102 12.12 -1.52 24.75
CA GLY A 102 13.16 -1.24 25.73
C GLY A 102 14.56 -1.41 25.18
N THR A 103 15.45 -0.62 25.76
CA THR A 103 16.90 -0.61 25.47
C THR A 103 17.69 -1.04 26.72
N THR A 104 19.00 -1.12 26.60
CA THR A 104 19.88 -1.39 27.75
C THR A 104 19.85 -0.27 28.80
N THR A 105 19.33 0.91 28.45
CA THR A 105 19.30 2.09 29.32
C THR A 105 17.88 2.59 29.64
N ARG A 106 16.84 2.10 28.92
CA ARG A 106 15.44 2.55 29.06
C ARG A 106 14.49 1.36 29.03
N SER A 107 13.49 1.37 29.90
CA SER A 107 12.35 0.46 29.77
C SER A 107 11.48 0.83 28.55
N ALA A 108 10.58 -0.06 28.13
CA ALA A 108 9.60 0.22 27.06
C ALA A 108 8.77 1.47 27.37
N GLU A 109 8.32 1.63 28.61
CA GLU A 109 7.58 2.81 29.06
C GLU A 109 8.43 4.08 28.94
N GLN A 110 9.70 4.04 29.36
CA GLN A 110 10.61 5.19 29.25
C GLN A 110 10.91 5.56 27.78
N VAL A 111 11.02 4.58 26.88
CA VAL A 111 11.15 4.82 25.43
C VAL A 111 9.91 5.57 24.93
N ALA A 112 8.71 5.08 25.26
CA ALA A 112 7.45 5.70 24.84
C ALA A 112 7.28 7.10 25.44
N GLN A 113 7.57 7.29 26.73
CA GLN A 113 7.52 8.60 27.41
C GLN A 113 8.52 9.60 26.82
N THR A 114 9.73 9.15 26.47
CA THR A 114 10.75 9.98 25.82
C THR A 114 10.23 10.46 24.46
N ALA A 115 9.69 9.57 23.63
CA ALA A 115 9.12 9.94 22.33
C ALA A 115 7.94 10.93 22.49
N ALA A 116 7.03 10.69 23.44
CA ALA A 116 5.92 11.58 23.73
C ALA A 116 6.38 12.95 24.23
N GLY A 117 7.42 13.01 25.08
CA GLY A 117 8.03 14.26 25.55
C GLY A 117 8.66 15.09 24.43
N LEU A 118 9.08 14.47 23.33
CA LEU A 118 9.55 15.15 22.12
C LEU A 118 8.39 15.57 21.18
N GLY A 119 7.14 15.30 21.56
CA GLY A 119 5.95 15.62 20.77
C GLY A 119 5.65 14.59 19.67
N GLY A 120 6.22 13.38 19.73
CA GLY A 120 6.07 12.34 18.73
C GLY A 120 5.75 10.96 19.31
N GLN A 121 5.65 9.99 18.43
CA GLN A 121 5.53 8.57 18.76
C GLN A 121 6.47 7.77 17.87
N LEU A 122 7.21 6.84 18.44
CA LEU A 122 8.01 5.89 17.67
C LEU A 122 7.09 4.94 16.91
N ASN A 123 7.34 4.83 15.62
CA ASN A 123 6.67 3.90 14.73
C ASN A 123 7.72 2.91 14.21
N VAL A 124 7.41 1.64 14.27
CA VAL A 124 8.22 0.58 13.70
C VAL A 124 7.40 -0.23 12.72
N GLY A 125 8.00 -0.62 11.62
CA GLY A 125 7.36 -1.50 10.64
C GLY A 125 8.39 -2.41 9.99
N THR A 126 7.98 -3.64 9.73
CA THR A 126 8.74 -4.61 8.96
C THR A 126 7.95 -4.94 7.70
N THR A 127 8.66 -4.95 6.59
CA THR A 127 8.14 -5.38 5.28
C THR A 127 8.99 -6.55 4.81
N THR A 128 8.66 -7.06 3.66
CA THR A 128 9.45 -8.14 3.05
C THR A 128 10.92 -7.75 2.88
N ASP A 129 11.20 -6.50 2.49
CA ASP A 129 12.56 -6.07 2.11
C ASP A 129 13.23 -5.16 3.15
N GLN A 130 12.46 -4.48 4.00
CA GLN A 130 12.96 -3.46 4.93
C GLN A 130 12.31 -3.52 6.30
N THR A 131 13.07 -3.16 7.32
CA THR A 131 12.58 -2.73 8.64
C THR A 131 12.85 -1.23 8.80
N PHE A 132 11.92 -0.49 9.36
CA PHE A 132 12.09 0.93 9.61
C PHE A 132 11.64 1.33 11.02
N VAL A 133 12.33 2.32 11.58
CA VAL A 133 11.99 2.97 12.85
C VAL A 133 11.99 4.47 12.63
N GLY A 134 10.96 5.17 13.07
CA GLY A 134 10.89 6.62 12.88
C GLY A 134 9.89 7.30 13.79
N LEU A 135 9.97 8.62 13.83
CA LEU A 135 9.01 9.49 14.49
C LEU A 135 8.97 10.87 13.81
N GLU A 136 7.90 11.61 14.07
CA GLU A 136 7.78 13.02 13.67
C GLU A 136 7.68 13.87 14.93
N VAL A 137 8.51 14.92 15.01
CA VAL A 137 8.65 15.79 16.17
C VAL A 137 8.69 17.27 15.76
N LEU A 138 8.69 18.18 16.74
CA LEU A 138 9.01 19.58 16.50
C LEU A 138 10.48 19.74 16.10
N SER A 139 10.79 20.74 15.29
CA SER A 139 12.14 21.00 14.75
C SER A 139 13.21 21.10 15.84
N GLU A 140 12.89 21.74 16.95
CA GLU A 140 13.80 21.92 18.09
C GLU A 140 14.18 20.60 18.79
N SER A 141 13.32 19.59 18.68
CA SER A 141 13.54 18.26 19.26
C SER A 141 14.25 17.29 18.31
N ALA A 142 14.64 17.73 17.09
CA ALA A 142 15.24 16.86 16.10
C ALA A 142 16.53 16.15 16.59
N PRO A 143 17.49 16.82 17.26
CA PRO A 143 18.69 16.15 17.78
C PRO A 143 18.37 15.06 18.78
N GLN A 144 17.43 15.29 19.71
CA GLN A 144 17.02 14.32 20.72
C GLN A 144 16.28 13.14 20.08
N ALA A 145 15.48 13.39 19.05
CA ALA A 145 14.79 12.34 18.30
C ALA A 145 15.77 11.44 17.53
N VAL A 146 16.83 12.01 16.95
CA VAL A 146 17.95 11.25 16.36
C VAL A 146 18.61 10.35 17.40
N ALA A 147 18.91 10.88 18.60
CA ALA A 147 19.51 10.12 19.68
C ALA A 147 18.59 8.98 20.18
N LEU A 148 17.27 9.19 20.24
CA LEU A 148 16.32 8.16 20.63
C LEU A 148 16.25 7.04 19.59
N ILE A 149 16.19 7.35 18.29
CA ILE A 149 16.25 6.33 17.21
C ILE A 149 17.56 5.55 17.31
N ALA A 150 18.69 6.24 17.53
CA ALA A 150 19.98 5.59 17.67
C ALA A 150 20.01 4.62 18.86
N ASP A 151 19.43 4.99 20.00
CA ASP A 151 19.40 4.12 21.18
C ASP A 151 18.54 2.87 20.94
N VAL A 152 17.33 3.00 20.42
CA VAL A 152 16.44 1.85 20.19
C VAL A 152 16.99 0.89 19.14
N ILE A 153 17.74 1.38 18.15
CA ILE A 153 18.29 0.51 17.12
C ILE A 153 19.63 -0.12 17.49
N GLN A 154 20.46 0.55 18.27
CA GLN A 154 21.81 0.07 18.62
C GLN A 154 21.83 -0.76 19.90
N ASN A 155 20.94 -0.46 20.85
CA ASN A 155 20.96 -1.00 22.20
C ASN A 155 19.68 -1.76 22.60
N PRO A 156 18.98 -2.48 21.70
CA PRO A 156 17.74 -3.14 22.09
C PRO A 156 18.00 -4.21 23.16
N ALA A 157 17.24 -4.19 24.25
CA ALA A 157 17.39 -5.12 25.36
C ALA A 157 16.70 -6.47 25.10
N PHE A 158 15.65 -6.50 24.30
CA PHE A 158 14.78 -7.65 24.06
C PHE A 158 14.35 -8.31 25.37
N PRO A 159 13.64 -7.62 26.27
CA PRO A 159 13.24 -8.20 27.55
C PRO A 159 12.40 -9.46 27.34
N GLN A 160 12.63 -10.52 28.10
CA GLN A 160 11.92 -11.80 27.94
C GLN A 160 10.40 -11.64 28.05
N THR A 161 9.93 -10.79 28.97
CA THR A 161 8.51 -10.49 29.16
C THR A 161 7.90 -9.90 27.88
N GLU A 162 8.62 -8.99 27.21
CA GLU A 162 8.16 -8.37 25.98
C GLU A 162 8.22 -9.34 24.79
N VAL A 163 9.21 -10.20 24.74
CA VAL A 163 9.28 -11.28 23.73
C VAL A 163 8.02 -12.13 23.81
N GLU A 164 7.64 -12.61 25.01
CA GLU A 164 6.43 -13.42 25.17
C GLU A 164 5.14 -12.64 24.87
N ARG A 165 5.07 -11.39 25.27
CA ARG A 165 3.91 -10.53 25.00
C ARG A 165 3.73 -10.28 23.49
N VAL A 166 4.80 -9.94 22.77
CA VAL A 166 4.75 -9.68 21.33
C VAL A 166 4.46 -10.96 20.56
N LYS A 167 5.04 -12.10 20.95
CA LYS A 167 4.71 -13.41 20.39
C LYS A 167 3.21 -13.74 20.53
N ALA A 168 2.64 -13.51 21.71
CA ALA A 168 1.21 -13.74 21.93
C ALA A 168 0.35 -12.82 21.06
N ASN A 169 0.78 -11.58 20.79
CA ASN A 169 0.10 -10.68 19.85
C ASN A 169 0.19 -11.23 18.43
N LEU A 170 1.36 -11.63 17.96
CA LEU A 170 1.56 -12.19 16.61
C LEU A 170 0.74 -13.49 16.40
N LEU A 171 0.60 -14.35 17.41
CA LEU A 171 -0.26 -15.53 17.35
C LEU A 171 -1.73 -15.15 17.12
N ARG A 172 -2.22 -14.12 17.82
CA ARG A 172 -3.57 -13.60 17.61
C ARG A 172 -3.72 -12.99 16.20
N ASP A 173 -2.73 -12.21 15.77
CA ASP A 173 -2.74 -11.60 14.44
C ASP A 173 -2.83 -12.66 13.34
N VAL A 174 -2.04 -13.73 13.40
CA VAL A 174 -2.10 -14.85 12.45
C VAL A 174 -3.47 -15.51 12.45
N ALA A 175 -4.07 -15.76 13.63
CA ALA A 175 -5.40 -16.36 13.73
C ALA A 175 -6.48 -15.47 13.07
N ILE A 176 -6.41 -14.15 13.29
CA ILE A 176 -7.31 -13.17 12.67
C ILE A 176 -7.09 -13.14 11.15
N TYR A 177 -5.86 -13.04 10.68
CA TYR A 177 -5.54 -12.97 9.25
C TYR A 177 -6.02 -14.24 8.53
N ARG A 178 -5.75 -15.42 9.06
CA ARG A 178 -6.19 -16.70 8.46
C ARG A 178 -7.70 -16.92 8.47
N SER A 179 -8.46 -16.14 9.22
CA SER A 179 -9.93 -16.15 9.12
C SER A 179 -10.46 -15.45 7.87
N GLN A 180 -9.63 -14.58 7.25
CA GLN A 180 -10.02 -13.74 6.11
C GLN A 180 -9.73 -14.42 4.78
N PRO A 181 -10.73 -14.59 3.90
CA PRO A 181 -10.55 -15.25 2.60
C PRO A 181 -9.57 -14.54 1.69
N GLN A 182 -9.46 -13.21 1.79
CA GLN A 182 -8.51 -12.39 1.03
C GLN A 182 -7.07 -12.77 1.37
N VAL A 183 -6.78 -12.92 2.65
CA VAL A 183 -5.45 -13.29 3.16
C VAL A 183 -5.07 -14.70 2.74
N LEU A 184 -6.02 -15.65 2.80
CA LEU A 184 -5.81 -17.01 2.31
C LEU A 184 -5.53 -17.04 0.80
N ALA A 185 -6.21 -16.18 0.03
CA ALA A 185 -5.97 -16.05 -1.40
C ALA A 185 -4.58 -15.46 -1.69
N ASP A 186 -4.14 -14.47 -0.91
CA ASP A 186 -2.82 -13.86 -1.05
C ASP A 186 -1.70 -14.84 -0.67
N GLU A 187 -1.86 -15.63 0.40
CA GLU A 187 -0.92 -16.68 0.80
C GLU A 187 -0.78 -17.76 -0.31
N LEU A 188 -1.91 -18.22 -0.84
CA LEU A 188 -1.92 -19.21 -1.91
C LEU A 188 -1.32 -18.66 -3.20
N LEU A 189 -1.59 -17.40 -3.54
CA LEU A 189 -0.99 -16.72 -4.69
C LEU A 189 0.52 -16.59 -4.54
N ALA A 190 1.00 -16.07 -3.40
CA ALA A 190 2.40 -15.87 -3.12
C ALA A 190 3.18 -17.19 -3.21
N LYS A 191 2.65 -18.27 -2.59
CA LYS A 191 3.23 -19.62 -2.68
C LYS A 191 3.26 -20.12 -4.12
N SER A 192 2.22 -19.87 -4.91
CA SER A 192 2.13 -20.31 -6.30
C SER A 192 3.13 -19.59 -7.23
N VAL A 193 3.38 -18.29 -6.95
CA VAL A 193 4.26 -17.46 -7.77
C VAL A 193 5.72 -17.61 -7.36
N TYR A 194 6.00 -17.63 -6.06
CA TYR A 194 7.37 -17.56 -5.53
C TYR A 194 7.89 -18.87 -4.92
N GLY A 195 7.03 -19.88 -4.77
CA GLY A 195 7.44 -21.20 -4.24
C GLY A 195 8.07 -21.11 -2.84
N ASP A 196 9.31 -21.57 -2.73
CA ASP A 196 10.07 -21.58 -1.46
C ASP A 196 10.89 -20.31 -1.21
N HIS A 197 10.89 -19.36 -2.15
CA HIS A 197 11.48 -18.05 -1.93
C HIS A 197 10.79 -17.33 -0.74
N PRO A 198 11.48 -16.49 0.05
CA PRO A 198 10.85 -15.75 1.16
C PRO A 198 9.58 -14.99 0.78
N TYR A 199 9.46 -14.45 -0.44
CA TYR A 199 8.25 -13.79 -0.93
C TYR A 199 7.04 -14.74 -1.05
N GLY A 200 7.24 -16.05 -1.10
CA GLY A 200 6.19 -17.07 -1.07
C GLY A 200 5.75 -17.50 0.33
N ARG A 201 6.38 -16.98 1.38
CA ARG A 201 6.15 -17.38 2.78
C ARG A 201 5.53 -16.24 3.58
N LEU A 202 4.23 -16.02 3.41
CA LEU A 202 3.56 -14.86 4.01
C LEU A 202 3.28 -15.02 5.51
N PHE A 203 2.99 -16.25 5.97
CA PHE A 203 2.57 -16.48 7.35
C PHE A 203 3.33 -17.63 8.00
N PRO A 204 3.72 -17.48 9.27
CA PRO A 204 4.32 -18.56 10.05
C PRO A 204 3.29 -19.61 10.44
N THR A 205 3.76 -20.80 10.82
CA THR A 205 2.95 -21.73 11.61
C THR A 205 2.89 -21.29 13.07
N GLU A 206 1.91 -21.79 13.83
CA GLU A 206 1.86 -21.53 15.28
C GLU A 206 3.09 -22.08 16.00
N GLU A 207 3.60 -23.24 15.57
CA GLU A 207 4.80 -23.88 16.13
C GLU A 207 6.03 -22.98 15.93
N MET A 208 6.19 -22.36 14.76
CA MET A 208 7.28 -21.40 14.52
C MET A 208 7.22 -20.25 15.53
N LEU A 209 6.05 -19.57 15.63
CA LEU A 209 5.89 -18.45 16.56
C LEU A 209 6.10 -18.87 18.02
N LYS A 210 5.53 -20.01 18.44
CA LYS A 210 5.72 -20.53 19.81
C LYS A 210 7.19 -20.86 20.09
N GLY A 211 7.93 -21.32 19.07
CA GLY A 211 9.33 -21.71 19.18
C GLY A 211 10.33 -20.56 19.21
N TYR A 212 9.93 -19.33 18.87
CA TYR A 212 10.87 -18.19 18.89
C TYR A 212 11.27 -17.82 20.32
N THR A 213 12.57 -17.64 20.51
CA THR A 213 13.19 -17.31 21.78
C THR A 213 13.86 -15.93 21.70
N ARG A 214 14.19 -15.37 22.86
CA ARG A 214 14.99 -14.14 22.96
C ARG A 214 16.34 -14.28 22.25
N GLU A 215 16.98 -15.43 22.37
CA GLU A 215 18.27 -15.75 21.73
C GLU A 215 18.11 -15.79 20.22
N GLY A 216 17.00 -16.34 19.69
CA GLY A 216 16.68 -16.33 18.25
C GLY A 216 16.50 -14.90 17.72
N VAL A 217 15.75 -14.06 18.45
CA VAL A 217 15.57 -12.62 18.12
C VAL A 217 16.93 -11.90 18.12
N ARG A 218 17.75 -12.11 19.16
CA ARG A 218 19.09 -11.51 19.23
C ARG A 218 19.97 -12.01 18.08
N GLY A 219 19.95 -13.29 17.78
CA GLY A 219 20.70 -13.87 16.65
C GLY A 219 20.30 -13.29 15.31
N PHE A 220 18.96 -13.10 15.06
CA PHE A 220 18.49 -12.47 13.84
C PHE A 220 18.93 -10.99 13.74
N TYR A 221 18.81 -10.24 14.85
CA TYR A 221 19.27 -8.87 14.93
C TYR A 221 20.76 -8.75 14.64
N ASP A 222 21.60 -9.51 15.34
CA ASP A 222 23.06 -9.44 15.21
C ASP A 222 23.54 -9.85 13.80
N ALA A 223 22.83 -10.78 13.14
CA ALA A 223 23.15 -11.26 11.80
C ALA A 223 22.68 -10.31 10.68
N ASN A 224 21.66 -9.47 10.92
CA ASN A 224 20.98 -8.76 9.84
C ASN A 224 20.91 -7.24 10.01
N ILE A 225 21.11 -6.67 11.20
CA ILE A 225 20.95 -5.23 11.45
C ILE A 225 22.31 -4.56 11.67
N GLY A 226 22.55 -3.48 10.94
CA GLY A 226 23.77 -2.69 11.04
C GLY A 226 23.79 -1.49 10.12
N ALA A 227 24.77 -0.61 10.34
CA ALA A 227 24.88 0.68 9.64
C ALA A 227 25.02 0.54 8.12
N ALA A 228 25.81 -0.46 7.65
CA ALA A 228 26.15 -0.60 6.24
C ALA A 228 24.96 -0.93 5.30
N ARG A 229 23.84 -1.38 5.85
CA ARG A 229 22.58 -1.60 5.09
C ARG A 229 21.46 -0.67 5.52
N SER A 230 21.80 0.43 6.17
CA SER A 230 20.83 1.36 6.72
C SER A 230 20.94 2.74 6.08
N ARG A 231 19.81 3.41 6.00
CA ARG A 231 19.71 4.80 5.56
C ARG A 231 18.80 5.59 6.49
N LEU A 232 19.27 6.75 6.93
CA LEU A 232 18.55 7.69 7.78
C LEU A 232 18.00 8.83 6.93
N TYR A 233 16.70 9.02 6.94
CA TYR A 233 16.00 10.10 6.27
C TYR A 233 15.54 11.12 7.30
N ILE A 234 15.83 12.41 7.04
CA ILE A 234 15.41 13.55 7.87
C ILE A 234 14.76 14.58 6.94
N VAL A 235 13.46 14.76 7.07
CA VAL A 235 12.64 15.58 6.16
C VAL A 235 11.81 16.57 6.96
N GLY A 236 11.95 17.87 6.67
CA GLY A 236 11.19 18.91 7.35
C GLY A 236 11.94 20.21 7.50
N LEU A 237 11.54 21.03 8.46
CA LEU A 237 12.23 22.26 8.83
C LEU A 237 13.16 21.98 10.00
N PHE A 238 14.47 22.10 9.80
CA PHE A 238 15.50 21.82 10.82
C PHE A 238 16.77 22.63 10.55
N ASP A 239 17.59 22.81 11.58
CA ASP A 239 18.96 23.32 11.42
C ASP A 239 19.89 22.17 10.97
N ALA A 240 20.39 22.25 9.75
CA ALA A 240 21.15 21.18 9.13
C ALA A 240 22.44 20.87 9.89
N ALA A 241 23.16 21.89 10.40
CA ALA A 241 24.41 21.69 11.11
C ALA A 241 24.20 20.99 12.46
N SER A 242 23.16 21.38 13.19
CA SER A 242 22.77 20.76 14.47
C SER A 242 22.36 19.30 14.29
N VAL A 243 21.56 19.03 13.27
CA VAL A 243 21.08 17.67 12.97
C VAL A 243 22.23 16.79 12.47
N GLU A 244 23.08 17.26 11.57
CA GLU A 244 24.26 16.51 11.13
C GLU A 244 25.19 16.17 12.30
N LYS A 245 25.45 17.13 13.19
CA LYS A 245 26.22 16.90 14.40
C LYS A 245 25.59 15.80 15.26
N ALA A 246 24.29 15.89 15.52
CA ALA A 246 23.57 14.88 16.30
C ALA A 246 23.63 13.48 15.67
N VAL A 247 23.51 13.38 14.35
CA VAL A 247 23.64 12.11 13.62
C VAL A 247 25.04 11.53 13.78
N ARG A 248 26.09 12.34 13.60
CA ARG A 248 27.48 11.88 13.76
C ARG A 248 27.76 11.44 15.20
N GLU A 249 27.31 12.17 16.19
CA GLU A 249 27.46 11.82 17.61
C GLU A 249 26.72 10.52 17.96
N ALA A 250 25.50 10.36 17.47
CA ALA A 250 24.65 9.23 17.84
C ALA A 250 24.96 7.92 17.09
N PHE A 251 25.43 8.00 15.82
CA PHE A 251 25.54 6.83 14.95
C PHE A 251 26.97 6.43 14.58
N SER A 252 28.02 7.27 14.83
CA SER A 252 29.40 6.90 14.42
C SER A 252 29.92 5.63 15.10
N GLY A 253 29.47 5.34 16.31
CA GLY A 253 29.82 4.12 17.04
C GLY A 253 29.01 2.88 16.66
N TRP A 254 27.99 3.02 15.83
CA TRP A 254 27.14 1.89 15.44
C TRP A 254 27.93 0.87 14.58
N LYS A 255 27.81 -0.42 14.91
CA LYS A 255 28.49 -1.49 14.16
C LYS A 255 28.08 -1.45 12.69
N PRO A 256 29.01 -1.64 11.74
CA PRO A 256 28.68 -1.72 10.32
C PRO A 256 27.65 -2.81 10.01
N GLY A 257 27.75 -3.96 10.71
CA GLY A 257 26.92 -5.12 10.42
C GLY A 257 27.23 -5.74 9.05
N PRO A 258 26.32 -6.57 8.51
CA PRO A 258 26.52 -7.22 7.21
C PRO A 258 26.32 -6.22 6.06
N ALA A 259 26.99 -6.50 4.93
CA ALA A 259 26.74 -5.75 3.71
C ALA A 259 25.33 -5.98 3.16
N ARG A 260 24.82 -5.02 2.38
CA ARG A 260 23.56 -5.15 1.65
C ARG A 260 23.64 -6.34 0.69
N VAL A 261 22.65 -7.21 0.74
CA VAL A 261 22.53 -8.36 -0.16
C VAL A 261 21.20 -8.25 -0.91
N GLN A 262 21.24 -8.45 -2.23
CA GLN A 262 20.03 -8.60 -3.04
C GLN A 262 19.82 -10.08 -3.31
N ASN A 263 18.61 -10.56 -3.08
CA ASN A 263 18.19 -11.93 -3.41
C ASN A 263 16.91 -11.85 -4.27
N PRO A 264 17.03 -11.46 -5.55
CA PRO A 264 15.86 -11.34 -6.40
C PRO A 264 15.25 -12.71 -6.67
N PRO A 265 13.91 -12.84 -6.64
CA PRO A 265 13.26 -14.12 -6.90
C PRO A 265 13.32 -14.49 -8.38
N THR A 266 13.23 -15.77 -8.63
CA THR A 266 12.80 -16.28 -9.94
C THR A 266 11.34 -16.70 -9.79
N GLN A 267 10.43 -15.96 -10.41
CA GLN A 267 9.01 -16.34 -10.39
C GLN A 267 8.82 -17.70 -11.07
N GLN A 268 8.07 -18.56 -10.42
CA GLN A 268 7.56 -19.77 -11.05
C GLN A 268 6.42 -19.32 -11.97
N VAL A 269 6.58 -19.48 -13.28
CA VAL A 269 5.52 -19.27 -14.25
C VAL A 269 4.54 -20.45 -14.14
N ALA A 270 3.81 -20.51 -13.06
CA ALA A 270 2.79 -21.52 -12.86
C ALA A 270 1.53 -21.06 -13.59
N LYS A 271 1.35 -21.53 -14.81
CA LYS A 271 0.04 -21.51 -15.50
C LYS A 271 -0.92 -22.39 -14.72
N SER A 272 -1.56 -21.89 -13.68
CA SER A 272 -2.40 -22.74 -12.85
C SER A 272 -3.58 -21.99 -12.26
N VAL A 273 -4.69 -22.70 -12.14
CA VAL A 273 -5.80 -22.26 -11.32
C VAL A 273 -5.69 -22.97 -9.99
N GLN A 274 -5.51 -22.22 -8.92
CA GLN A 274 -5.42 -22.71 -7.55
C GLN A 274 -6.75 -22.49 -6.82
N TYR A 275 -7.13 -23.44 -5.98
CA TYR A 275 -8.41 -23.42 -5.29
C TYR A 275 -8.22 -23.66 -3.80
N LEU A 276 -9.00 -22.91 -3.01
CA LEU A 276 -9.18 -23.20 -1.58
C LEU A 276 -10.68 -23.26 -1.28
N ASP A 277 -11.13 -24.39 -0.74
CA ASP A 277 -12.54 -24.61 -0.43
C ASP A 277 -12.99 -23.90 0.84
N ARG A 278 -14.06 -23.13 0.73
CA ARG A 278 -14.80 -22.54 1.85
C ARG A 278 -16.29 -22.85 1.69
N PRO A 279 -16.74 -24.02 2.15
CA PRO A 279 -18.12 -24.45 1.99
C PRO A 279 -19.12 -23.43 2.54
N GLY A 280 -20.17 -23.14 1.77
CA GLY A 280 -21.22 -22.18 2.14
C GLY A 280 -20.81 -20.70 2.02
N ALA A 281 -19.62 -20.36 1.51
CA ALA A 281 -19.21 -18.98 1.30
C ALA A 281 -20.10 -18.29 0.25
N VAL A 282 -20.75 -17.20 0.65
CA VAL A 282 -21.62 -16.38 -0.23
C VAL A 282 -20.82 -15.51 -1.19
N GLN A 283 -19.56 -15.28 -0.90
CA GLN A 283 -18.61 -14.59 -1.77
C GLN A 283 -17.40 -15.47 -2.05
N SER A 284 -16.86 -15.34 -3.26
CA SER A 284 -15.58 -15.91 -3.66
C SER A 284 -14.54 -14.81 -3.77
N THR A 285 -13.36 -15.03 -3.17
CA THR A 285 -12.19 -14.18 -3.33
C THR A 285 -11.38 -14.66 -4.52
N VAL A 286 -11.11 -13.77 -5.44
CA VAL A 286 -10.41 -14.04 -6.69
C VAL A 286 -9.12 -13.22 -6.77
N ARG A 287 -8.03 -13.88 -7.17
CA ARG A 287 -6.77 -13.23 -7.56
C ARG A 287 -6.40 -13.69 -8.95
N VAL A 288 -6.03 -12.74 -9.81
CA VAL A 288 -5.43 -13.03 -11.12
C VAL A 288 -4.08 -12.33 -11.16
N SER A 289 -3.02 -13.07 -11.32
CA SER A 289 -1.66 -12.53 -11.29
C SER A 289 -0.86 -12.93 -12.53
N VAL A 290 -0.01 -12.03 -12.98
CA VAL A 290 0.99 -12.27 -14.02
C VAL A 290 2.25 -11.48 -13.70
N LYS A 291 3.41 -11.99 -14.14
CA LYS A 291 4.69 -11.30 -14.01
C LYS A 291 4.62 -9.90 -14.63
N ALA A 292 5.15 -8.92 -13.92
CA ALA A 292 5.20 -7.51 -14.31
C ALA A 292 6.65 -7.02 -14.41
N LEU A 293 6.84 -5.81 -14.91
CA LEU A 293 8.15 -5.18 -15.01
C LEU A 293 8.58 -4.67 -13.64
N PRO A 294 9.83 -4.92 -13.21
CA PRO A 294 10.35 -4.39 -11.95
C PRO A 294 10.48 -2.85 -12.02
N ALA A 295 10.57 -2.22 -10.85
CA ALA A 295 10.69 -0.76 -10.75
C ALA A 295 11.87 -0.16 -11.55
N THR A 296 12.93 -0.94 -11.77
CA THR A 296 14.11 -0.55 -12.54
C THR A 296 13.90 -0.56 -14.05
N SER A 297 12.76 -1.06 -14.54
CA SER A 297 12.47 -1.05 -15.97
C SER A 297 12.23 0.36 -16.48
N PRO A 298 12.78 0.78 -17.62
CA PRO A 298 12.48 2.07 -18.24
C PRO A 298 10.99 2.21 -18.60
N ASP A 299 10.29 1.12 -18.81
CA ASP A 299 8.85 1.09 -19.13
C ASP A 299 7.95 1.00 -17.89
N TYR A 300 8.51 1.09 -16.66
CA TYR A 300 7.76 0.90 -15.43
C TYR A 300 6.61 1.90 -15.27
N VAL A 301 6.83 3.19 -15.58
CA VAL A 301 5.77 4.22 -15.49
C VAL A 301 4.65 3.97 -16.51
N GLN A 302 4.98 3.47 -17.71
CA GLN A 302 3.95 3.06 -18.69
C GLN A 302 3.10 1.91 -18.15
N GLN A 303 3.72 0.96 -17.42
CA GLN A 303 3.01 -0.12 -16.75
C GLN A 303 2.09 0.39 -15.63
N GLU A 304 2.51 1.40 -14.85
CA GLU A 304 1.65 2.03 -13.84
C GLU A 304 0.43 2.69 -14.48
N VAL A 305 0.63 3.42 -15.59
CA VAL A 305 -0.47 4.03 -16.36
C VAL A 305 -1.43 2.97 -16.90
N MET A 306 -0.91 1.91 -17.50
CA MET A 306 -1.69 0.77 -18.02
C MET A 306 -2.50 0.11 -16.89
N ASN A 307 -1.87 -0.19 -15.75
CA ASN A 307 -2.53 -0.78 -14.58
C ASN A 307 -3.65 0.14 -14.06
N THR A 308 -3.36 1.43 -13.91
CA THR A 308 -4.33 2.40 -13.39
C THR A 308 -5.56 2.46 -14.28
N LEU A 309 -5.39 2.55 -15.59
CA LEU A 309 -6.49 2.54 -16.56
C LEU A 309 -7.32 1.25 -16.49
N LEU A 310 -6.65 0.10 -16.38
CA LEU A 310 -7.31 -1.21 -16.41
C LEU A 310 -8.10 -1.50 -15.14
N GLY A 311 -7.49 -1.31 -13.95
CA GLY A 311 -8.10 -1.68 -12.66
C GLY A 311 -7.56 -0.91 -11.45
N GLY A 312 -6.62 0.04 -11.63
CA GLY A 312 -5.89 0.66 -10.53
C GLY A 312 -6.58 1.88 -9.88
N TYR A 313 -7.74 2.30 -10.35
CA TYR A 313 -8.51 3.39 -9.73
C TYR A 313 -10.02 3.16 -9.84
N PHE A 314 -10.79 3.98 -9.13
CA PHE A 314 -12.23 3.77 -8.96
C PHE A 314 -13.02 3.71 -10.28
N SER A 315 -12.70 4.58 -11.26
CA SER A 315 -13.36 4.63 -12.57
C SER A 315 -12.65 3.78 -13.63
N SER A 316 -11.76 2.88 -13.26
CA SER A 316 -11.05 1.99 -14.17
C SER A 316 -11.99 1.04 -14.89
N ARG A 317 -11.52 0.49 -16.03
CA ARG A 317 -12.34 -0.38 -16.89
C ARG A 317 -12.93 -1.57 -16.16
N ILE A 318 -12.13 -2.30 -15.38
CA ILE A 318 -12.59 -3.47 -14.62
C ILE A 318 -13.62 -3.03 -13.57
N THR A 319 -13.36 -1.95 -12.82
CA THR A 319 -14.29 -1.45 -11.80
C THR A 319 -15.60 -1.00 -12.43
N ALA A 320 -15.56 -0.21 -13.50
CA ALA A 320 -16.75 0.21 -14.23
C ALA A 320 -17.56 -0.98 -14.78
N ASN A 321 -16.89 -2.06 -15.20
CA ASN A 321 -17.55 -3.26 -15.71
C ASN A 321 -18.17 -4.08 -14.56
N ILE A 322 -17.35 -4.67 -13.69
CA ILE A 322 -17.84 -5.70 -12.75
C ILE A 322 -18.51 -5.12 -11.50
N ARG A 323 -18.28 -3.83 -11.19
CA ARG A 323 -18.96 -3.12 -10.11
C ARG A 323 -20.18 -2.37 -10.60
N GLU A 324 -19.99 -1.36 -11.48
CA GLU A 324 -21.06 -0.44 -11.85
C GLU A 324 -22.09 -1.07 -12.81
N LYS A 325 -21.62 -1.76 -13.86
CA LYS A 325 -22.53 -2.34 -14.86
C LYS A 325 -23.12 -3.67 -14.45
N LYS A 326 -22.35 -4.52 -13.76
CA LYS A 326 -22.73 -5.90 -13.44
C LYS A 326 -23.14 -6.11 -12.00
N GLY A 327 -22.65 -5.31 -11.04
CA GLY A 327 -22.92 -5.47 -9.63
C GLY A 327 -22.32 -6.76 -9.03
N TYR A 328 -21.28 -7.33 -9.65
CA TYR A 328 -20.68 -8.60 -9.23
C TYR A 328 -19.73 -8.45 -8.04
N SER A 329 -19.11 -7.28 -7.89
CA SER A 329 -18.12 -6.97 -6.86
C SER A 329 -18.31 -5.55 -6.33
N TYR A 330 -18.02 -5.35 -5.05
CA TYR A 330 -18.07 -4.01 -4.45
C TYR A 330 -16.77 -3.22 -4.65
N SER A 331 -15.62 -3.88 -4.52
CA SER A 331 -14.31 -3.21 -4.54
C SER A 331 -13.27 -4.00 -5.35
N PRO A 332 -13.48 -4.17 -6.66
CA PRO A 332 -12.46 -4.76 -7.51
C PRO A 332 -11.35 -3.74 -7.74
N TYR A 333 -10.09 -4.20 -7.72
CA TYR A 333 -8.93 -3.34 -8.04
C TYR A 333 -7.77 -4.16 -8.57
N SER A 334 -6.91 -3.53 -9.37
CA SER A 334 -5.62 -4.11 -9.74
C SER A 334 -4.46 -3.27 -9.22
N THR A 335 -3.33 -3.93 -8.98
CA THR A 335 -2.11 -3.31 -8.51
C THR A 335 -0.89 -3.93 -9.16
N VAL A 336 0.20 -3.18 -9.24
CA VAL A 336 1.54 -3.71 -9.50
C VAL A 336 2.22 -3.88 -8.16
N SER A 337 2.34 -5.13 -7.70
CA SER A 337 3.07 -5.48 -6.48
C SER A 337 4.56 -5.54 -6.81
N VAL A 338 5.35 -4.66 -6.19
CA VAL A 338 6.77 -4.49 -6.50
C VAL A 338 7.62 -5.06 -5.38
N HIS A 339 8.63 -5.83 -5.75
CA HIS A 339 9.68 -6.36 -4.89
C HIS A 339 11.05 -5.97 -5.45
N VAL A 340 12.11 -6.15 -4.68
CA VAL A 340 13.47 -5.90 -5.17
C VAL A 340 13.78 -6.85 -6.33
N GLY A 341 14.00 -6.25 -7.52
CA GLY A 341 14.32 -7.00 -8.74
C GLY A 341 13.15 -7.73 -9.40
N ASP A 342 11.91 -7.62 -8.88
CA ASP A 342 10.74 -8.33 -9.42
C ASP A 342 9.44 -7.52 -9.25
N ALA A 343 8.40 -7.89 -10.01
CA ALA A 343 7.05 -7.38 -9.80
C ALA A 343 5.99 -8.33 -10.37
N SER A 344 4.77 -8.20 -9.83
CA SER A 344 3.58 -8.88 -10.34
C SER A 344 2.44 -7.90 -10.52
N TRP A 345 1.73 -7.97 -11.65
CA TRP A 345 0.41 -7.38 -11.76
C TRP A 345 -0.60 -8.32 -11.11
N VAL A 346 -1.46 -7.79 -10.24
CA VAL A 346 -2.46 -8.57 -9.51
C VAL A 346 -3.81 -7.88 -9.61
N GLN A 347 -4.81 -8.58 -10.15
CA GLN A 347 -6.22 -8.20 -10.07
C GLN A 347 -6.85 -8.88 -8.86
N ASN A 348 -7.50 -8.10 -8.01
CA ASN A 348 -8.17 -8.51 -6.79
C ASN A 348 -9.68 -8.26 -6.93
N ALA A 349 -10.49 -9.22 -6.53
CA ALA A 349 -11.93 -9.05 -6.44
C ALA A 349 -12.55 -10.03 -5.44
N ASP A 350 -13.49 -9.53 -4.62
CA ASP A 350 -14.45 -10.36 -3.90
C ASP A 350 -15.76 -10.26 -4.67
N VAL A 351 -16.26 -11.40 -5.15
CA VAL A 351 -17.42 -11.48 -6.02
C VAL A 351 -18.49 -12.38 -5.42
N THR A 352 -19.76 -12.15 -5.75
CA THR A 352 -20.82 -13.09 -5.37
C THR A 352 -20.50 -14.48 -5.94
N THR A 353 -20.53 -15.51 -5.09
CA THR A 353 -20.12 -16.88 -5.45
C THR A 353 -20.85 -17.41 -6.69
N ALA A 354 -22.14 -17.07 -6.85
CA ALA A 354 -22.95 -17.51 -7.99
C ALA A 354 -22.47 -16.97 -9.35
N VAL A 355 -21.68 -15.89 -9.38
CA VAL A 355 -21.21 -15.21 -10.61
C VAL A 355 -19.69 -15.18 -10.73
N THR A 356 -18.98 -16.05 -10.00
CA THR A 356 -17.50 -16.06 -10.00
C THR A 356 -16.94 -16.27 -11.41
N GLY A 357 -17.47 -17.23 -12.17
CA GLY A 357 -17.02 -17.50 -13.54
C GLY A 357 -17.30 -16.35 -14.50
N GLU A 358 -18.46 -15.72 -14.40
CA GLU A 358 -18.83 -14.57 -15.23
C GLU A 358 -17.97 -13.35 -14.87
N SER A 359 -17.69 -13.13 -13.58
CA SER A 359 -16.77 -12.05 -13.13
C SER A 359 -15.37 -12.20 -13.72
N LEU A 360 -14.81 -13.41 -13.68
CA LEU A 360 -13.52 -13.70 -14.30
C LEU A 360 -13.53 -13.49 -15.80
N LYS A 361 -14.61 -13.89 -16.50
CA LYS A 361 -14.74 -13.63 -17.95
C LYS A 361 -14.74 -12.13 -18.26
N GLU A 362 -15.46 -11.32 -17.49
CA GLU A 362 -15.52 -9.88 -17.71
C GLU A 362 -14.16 -9.24 -17.42
N VAL A 363 -13.44 -9.63 -16.34
CA VAL A 363 -12.07 -9.17 -16.07
C VAL A 363 -11.14 -9.50 -17.25
N LEU A 364 -11.15 -10.75 -17.71
CA LEU A 364 -10.30 -11.19 -18.82
C LEU A 364 -10.68 -10.52 -20.14
N LYS A 365 -11.95 -10.19 -20.34
CA LYS A 365 -12.42 -9.43 -21.50
C LYS A 365 -11.88 -8.00 -21.52
N GLU A 366 -11.85 -7.31 -20.37
CA GLU A 366 -11.24 -5.97 -20.29
C GLU A 366 -9.74 -6.02 -20.59
N VAL A 367 -9.02 -7.03 -20.07
CA VAL A 367 -7.62 -7.31 -20.42
C VAL A 367 -7.46 -7.48 -21.93
N ASP A 368 -8.23 -8.36 -22.56
CA ASP A 368 -8.16 -8.62 -24.01
C ASP A 368 -8.52 -7.41 -24.86
N THR A 369 -9.49 -6.62 -24.38
CA THR A 369 -9.91 -5.38 -25.07
C THR A 369 -8.75 -4.38 -25.07
N LEU A 370 -8.07 -4.18 -23.91
CA LEU A 370 -6.94 -3.25 -23.83
C LEU A 370 -5.73 -3.72 -24.65
N ARG A 371 -5.50 -5.03 -24.72
CA ARG A 371 -4.44 -5.62 -25.56
C ARG A 371 -4.66 -5.40 -27.06
N LYS A 372 -5.93 -5.31 -27.50
CA LYS A 372 -6.30 -5.20 -28.92
C LYS A 372 -6.53 -3.75 -29.36
N THR A 373 -7.09 -2.95 -28.47
CA THR A 373 -7.57 -1.60 -28.80
C THR A 373 -6.97 -0.59 -27.82
N PRO A 374 -6.26 0.43 -28.30
CA PRO A 374 -5.75 1.49 -27.45
C PRO A 374 -6.90 2.23 -26.76
N PRO A 375 -6.67 2.82 -25.56
CA PRO A 375 -7.66 3.70 -24.94
C PRO A 375 -7.87 4.96 -25.76
N SER A 376 -9.00 5.65 -25.56
CA SER A 376 -9.18 6.98 -26.11
C SER A 376 -8.22 7.98 -25.47
N ALA A 377 -7.96 9.08 -26.16
CA ALA A 377 -7.11 10.15 -25.62
C ALA A 377 -7.73 10.79 -24.36
N GLU A 378 -9.06 10.83 -24.27
CA GLU A 378 -9.80 11.35 -23.12
C GLU A 378 -9.65 10.42 -21.91
N GLU A 379 -9.91 9.12 -22.06
CA GLU A 379 -9.75 8.10 -21.01
C GLU A 379 -8.31 8.09 -20.46
N LEU A 380 -7.30 8.16 -21.34
CA LEU A 380 -5.91 8.22 -20.92
C LEU A 380 -5.60 9.51 -20.16
N ARG A 381 -6.16 10.65 -20.60
CA ARG A 381 -5.95 11.94 -19.93
C ARG A 381 -6.51 11.94 -18.50
N GLU A 382 -7.66 11.32 -18.26
CA GLU A 382 -8.21 11.16 -16.90
C GLU A 382 -7.26 10.39 -15.99
N VAL A 383 -6.71 9.27 -16.47
CA VAL A 383 -5.72 8.46 -15.74
C VAL A 383 -4.45 9.23 -15.46
N GLN A 384 -3.93 9.95 -16.45
CA GLN A 384 -2.72 10.77 -16.29
C GLN A 384 -2.93 11.85 -15.23
N ASN A 385 -4.05 12.56 -15.26
CA ASN A 385 -4.41 13.57 -14.28
C ASN A 385 -4.56 12.96 -12.86
N TYR A 386 -5.19 11.79 -12.77
CA TYR A 386 -5.33 11.05 -11.52
C TYR A 386 -3.97 10.70 -10.92
N LEU A 387 -3.08 10.08 -11.69
CA LEU A 387 -1.73 9.71 -11.23
C LEU A 387 -0.89 10.92 -10.84
N ALA A 388 -0.93 12.00 -11.62
CA ALA A 388 -0.26 13.25 -11.29
C ALA A 388 -0.79 13.84 -9.97
N GLY A 389 -2.12 13.84 -9.78
CA GLY A 389 -2.76 14.32 -8.55
C GLY A 389 -2.39 13.49 -7.33
N VAL A 390 -2.45 12.16 -7.45
CA VAL A 390 -2.04 11.23 -6.37
C VAL A 390 -0.57 11.40 -6.02
N PHE A 391 0.31 11.55 -7.02
CA PHE A 391 1.73 11.79 -6.79
C PHE A 391 1.97 13.08 -6.01
N LEU A 392 1.32 14.18 -6.40
CA LEU A 392 1.42 15.46 -5.68
C LEU A 392 0.90 15.33 -4.23
N LEU A 393 -0.24 14.68 -4.04
CA LEU A 393 -0.83 14.47 -2.73
C LEU A 393 0.08 13.62 -1.81
N GLN A 394 0.64 12.53 -2.32
CA GLN A 394 1.56 11.67 -1.58
C GLN A 394 2.84 12.42 -1.17
N ASN A 395 3.32 13.32 -2.02
CA ASN A 395 4.51 14.13 -1.75
C ASN A 395 4.21 15.43 -0.99
N SER A 396 2.98 15.67 -0.54
CA SER A 396 2.63 16.84 0.27
C SER A 396 2.95 16.69 1.76
N SER A 397 3.37 15.51 2.21
CA SER A 397 3.72 15.25 3.60
C SER A 397 5.18 14.77 3.74
N ARG A 398 5.80 15.06 4.87
CA ARG A 398 7.17 14.62 5.19
C ARG A 398 7.33 13.11 5.10
N ASN A 399 6.41 12.36 5.70
CA ASN A 399 6.42 10.90 5.64
C ASN A 399 6.15 10.35 4.23
N GLY A 400 5.32 11.03 3.44
CA GLY A 400 5.09 10.67 2.04
C GLY A 400 6.36 10.81 1.19
N ILE A 401 7.11 11.88 1.39
CA ILE A 401 8.42 12.09 0.75
C ILE A 401 9.40 11.00 1.19
N ILE A 402 9.51 10.71 2.49
CA ILE A 402 10.36 9.61 2.99
C ILE A 402 9.98 8.28 2.32
N GLY A 403 8.68 7.99 2.19
CA GLY A 403 8.22 6.78 1.50
C GLY A 403 8.70 6.70 0.05
N LYS A 404 8.67 7.81 -0.67
CA LYS A 404 9.16 7.89 -2.06
C LYS A 404 10.69 7.79 -2.16
N LEU A 405 11.42 8.44 -1.27
CA LEU A 405 12.88 8.32 -1.20
C LEU A 405 13.30 6.88 -0.88
N ARG A 406 12.64 6.24 0.10
CA ARG A 406 12.87 4.82 0.41
C ARG A 406 12.64 3.91 -0.80
N PHE A 407 11.57 4.15 -1.56
CA PHE A 407 11.31 3.40 -2.79
C PHE A 407 12.43 3.57 -3.82
N VAL A 408 12.83 4.81 -4.08
CA VAL A 408 13.92 5.13 -5.01
C VAL A 408 15.22 4.44 -4.59
N ASP A 409 15.58 4.58 -3.32
CA ASP A 409 16.85 4.07 -2.79
C ASP A 409 16.87 2.54 -2.67
N LEU A 410 15.74 1.92 -2.26
CA LEU A 410 15.62 0.45 -2.19
C LEU A 410 15.79 -0.20 -3.56
N HIS A 411 15.22 0.41 -4.58
CA HIS A 411 15.27 -0.11 -5.96
C HIS A 411 16.46 0.41 -6.76
N GLY A 412 17.32 1.29 -6.19
CA GLY A 412 18.49 1.85 -6.88
C GLY A 412 18.10 2.74 -8.07
N LEU A 413 16.97 3.45 -7.97
CA LEU A 413 16.51 4.36 -9.01
C LEU A 413 17.24 5.71 -8.92
N PRO A 414 17.43 6.43 -10.03
CA PRO A 414 18.01 7.75 -10.00
C PRO A 414 17.02 8.78 -9.43
N ASP A 415 17.53 9.88 -8.85
CA ASP A 415 16.70 10.99 -8.34
C ASP A 415 15.81 11.62 -9.41
N SER A 416 16.20 11.51 -10.67
CA SER A 416 15.38 11.94 -11.81
C SER A 416 14.05 11.22 -11.88
N TYR A 417 13.94 10.00 -11.34
CA TYR A 417 12.68 9.25 -11.32
C TYR A 417 11.55 10.06 -10.64
N LEU A 418 11.81 10.62 -9.46
CA LEU A 418 10.80 11.43 -8.76
C LEU A 418 10.58 12.80 -9.44
N ARG A 419 11.67 13.44 -9.89
CA ARG A 419 11.60 14.75 -10.55
C ARG A 419 10.78 14.69 -11.83
N ASP A 420 10.99 13.65 -12.64
CA ASP A 420 10.45 13.54 -13.98
C ASP A 420 9.16 12.70 -14.04
N TYR A 421 8.71 12.14 -12.89
CA TYR A 421 7.58 11.20 -12.83
C TYR A 421 6.31 11.75 -13.50
N VAL A 422 5.86 12.94 -13.10
CA VAL A 422 4.64 13.54 -13.67
C VAL A 422 4.77 13.76 -15.17
N GLN A 423 5.94 14.27 -15.62
CA GLN A 423 6.19 14.46 -17.04
C GLN A 423 6.16 13.14 -17.81
N THR A 424 6.77 12.10 -17.25
CA THR A 424 6.79 10.74 -17.84
C THR A 424 5.38 10.16 -17.94
N VAL A 425 4.56 10.30 -16.87
CA VAL A 425 3.14 9.89 -16.90
C VAL A 425 2.38 10.63 -18.01
N MET A 426 2.54 11.96 -18.10
CA MET A 426 1.84 12.78 -19.09
C MET A 426 2.29 12.53 -20.53
N ALA A 427 3.47 11.97 -20.74
CA ALA A 427 4.02 11.65 -22.05
C ALA A 427 3.55 10.28 -22.61
N VAL A 428 2.96 9.43 -21.77
CA VAL A 428 2.48 8.11 -22.21
C VAL A 428 1.36 8.27 -23.23
N THR A 429 1.45 7.54 -24.33
CA THR A 429 0.48 7.57 -25.43
C THR A 429 -0.51 6.39 -25.34
N PRO A 430 -1.73 6.49 -25.97
CA PRO A 430 -2.67 5.39 -26.03
C PRO A 430 -2.08 4.09 -26.60
N GLU A 431 -1.25 4.20 -27.62
CA GLU A 431 -0.62 3.06 -28.27
C GLU A 431 0.42 2.39 -27.35
N GLN A 432 1.18 3.15 -26.55
CA GLN A 432 2.10 2.60 -25.55
C GLN A 432 1.35 1.83 -24.46
N VAL A 433 0.17 2.30 -24.03
CA VAL A 433 -0.68 1.57 -23.08
C VAL A 433 -1.13 0.23 -23.66
N ARG A 434 -1.58 0.20 -24.92
CA ARG A 434 -1.96 -1.02 -25.62
C ARG A 434 -0.78 -1.99 -25.77
N GLN A 435 0.38 -1.49 -26.18
CA GLN A 435 1.61 -2.29 -26.33
C GLN A 435 2.04 -2.88 -25.00
N MET A 436 1.97 -2.10 -23.90
CA MET A 436 2.28 -2.57 -22.55
C MET A 436 1.30 -3.69 -22.13
N ALA A 437 0.00 -3.52 -22.34
CA ALA A 437 -0.99 -4.56 -22.07
C ALA A 437 -0.72 -5.84 -22.88
N THR A 438 -0.34 -5.69 -24.15
CA THR A 438 -0.03 -6.82 -25.04
C THR A 438 1.22 -7.59 -24.56
N LYS A 439 2.27 -6.85 -24.13
CA LYS A 439 3.55 -7.40 -23.65
C LYS A 439 3.42 -8.08 -22.28
N SER A 440 2.65 -7.47 -21.35
CA SER A 440 2.67 -7.84 -19.93
C SER A 440 1.47 -8.71 -19.49
N LEU A 441 0.31 -8.61 -20.14
CA LEU A 441 -0.93 -9.26 -19.69
C LEU A 441 -1.29 -10.49 -20.53
N SER A 442 -0.33 -11.43 -20.73
CA SER A 442 -0.62 -12.70 -21.40
C SER A 442 -1.50 -13.60 -20.53
N ARG A 443 -2.67 -13.98 -21.06
CA ARG A 443 -3.60 -14.89 -20.37
C ARG A 443 -3.01 -16.25 -20.07
N GLU A 444 -2.13 -16.72 -20.95
CA GLU A 444 -1.45 -18.01 -20.87
C GLU A 444 -0.42 -18.04 -19.72
N ALA A 445 0.00 -16.88 -19.25
CA ALA A 445 0.96 -16.74 -18.16
C ALA A 445 0.28 -16.41 -16.80
N MET A 446 -1.05 -16.28 -16.79
CA MET A 446 -1.77 -15.87 -15.57
C MET A 446 -1.90 -17.04 -14.58
N THR A 447 -1.61 -16.74 -13.31
CA THR A 447 -1.98 -17.57 -12.17
C THR A 447 -3.30 -17.04 -11.61
N ILE A 448 -4.29 -17.92 -11.48
CA ILE A 448 -5.61 -17.58 -10.93
C ILE A 448 -5.77 -18.31 -9.60
N VAL A 449 -6.17 -17.60 -8.57
CA VAL A 449 -6.51 -18.18 -7.26
C VAL A 449 -7.98 -17.88 -6.97
N VAL A 450 -8.71 -18.90 -6.50
CA VAL A 450 -10.10 -18.77 -6.10
C VAL A 450 -10.31 -19.42 -4.72
N VAL A 451 -10.73 -18.60 -3.77
CA VAL A 451 -11.13 -19.03 -2.43
C VAL A 451 -12.66 -18.87 -2.29
N GLY A 452 -13.41 -19.95 -2.11
CA GLY A 452 -14.87 -19.89 -2.08
C GLY A 452 -15.51 -21.28 -1.98
N ASP A 453 -16.84 -21.37 -2.11
CA ASP A 453 -17.54 -22.66 -2.15
C ASP A 453 -17.28 -23.38 -3.48
N LEU A 454 -16.38 -24.34 -3.45
CA LEU A 454 -15.92 -25.03 -4.66
C LEU A 454 -17.01 -25.88 -5.33
N LYS A 455 -18.08 -26.28 -4.60
CA LYS A 455 -19.24 -26.97 -5.21
C LYS A 455 -19.95 -26.05 -6.18
N VAL A 456 -20.03 -24.76 -5.86
CA VAL A 456 -20.67 -23.73 -6.68
C VAL A 456 -19.71 -23.16 -7.73
N VAL A 457 -18.44 -22.95 -7.37
CA VAL A 457 -17.46 -22.26 -8.20
C VAL A 457 -16.88 -23.13 -9.31
N LYS A 458 -16.45 -24.38 -9.03
CA LYS A 458 -15.78 -25.23 -10.03
C LYS A 458 -16.57 -25.45 -11.31
N PRO A 459 -17.91 -25.68 -11.29
CA PRO A 459 -18.70 -25.79 -12.52
C PRO A 459 -18.64 -24.53 -13.40
N GLN A 460 -18.54 -23.34 -12.80
CA GLN A 460 -18.50 -22.05 -13.51
C GLN A 460 -17.15 -21.83 -14.21
N LEU A 461 -16.06 -22.38 -13.67
CA LEU A 461 -14.70 -22.16 -14.19
C LEU A 461 -14.32 -23.07 -15.36
N LYS A 462 -15.13 -24.10 -15.66
CA LYS A 462 -14.97 -24.95 -16.86
C LYS A 462 -15.07 -24.18 -18.18
N VAL A 463 -15.63 -22.96 -18.14
CA VAL A 463 -15.78 -22.05 -19.28
C VAL A 463 -14.51 -21.22 -19.54
N LEU A 464 -13.58 -21.17 -18.59
CA LEU A 464 -12.28 -20.56 -18.82
C LEU A 464 -11.45 -21.51 -19.72
N PRO A 465 -10.64 -20.97 -20.66
CA PRO A 465 -9.77 -21.82 -21.45
C PRO A 465 -8.90 -22.67 -20.51
N PRO A 466 -8.75 -23.97 -20.80
CA PRO A 466 -7.94 -24.83 -19.95
C PRO A 466 -6.53 -24.26 -19.81
N PRO A 467 -5.90 -24.40 -18.64
CA PRO A 467 -4.50 -24.06 -18.50
C PRO A 467 -3.73 -24.87 -19.57
N VAL A 468 -2.89 -24.19 -20.32
CA VAL A 468 -2.03 -24.87 -21.28
C VAL A 468 -1.14 -25.83 -20.46
N ARG A 469 -1.22 -27.12 -20.72
CA ARG A 469 -0.44 -28.18 -20.05
C ARG A 469 1.04 -28.02 -20.32
#